data_d45791a71001def46747f41baea67d29
#
_entry.id   d45791a71001def46747f41baea67d29
#
_cell.length_a   1.000
_cell.length_b   1.000
_cell.length_c   1.000
_cell.angle_alpha   90.00
_cell.angle_beta   90.00
_cell.angle_gamma   90.00
#
_symmetry.space_group_name_H-M   'P 1'
#
loop_
_entity.id
_entity.type
_entity.pdbx_description
1 polymer ?
#
loop_
_entity_poly.entity_id
_entity_poly.type
_entity_poly.pdbx_seq_one_letter_code
_entity_poly.pdbx_strand_id
1 'polypeptide(L)'
;MQRLIFILLAFSLLYSCKDYRQEKCVVEGNRYSQNFGIVATDNGYDVTLTRNNRVLHLSREKSDSAIQIPIRSAVCFSTTHTAFISQLGEVSSITGLSGTEYVCDPVVVKMIRDGKIKEIGYDKQLDMERIISLKPDVVFAYGIDNESISGFQKLERIGIPIVIVDDYLEPRPLGRTEWMKFFGCFYDKLELAEHYFDSVENRYNEIKAMPTDKSPKVLVSLPWKGTWWVPGGNSFFANFVKEAGGQYVFDNESTESLPYSIEQVFLMASDAEVWLNTNEKTKRSQILDVDSRLENLAPYKNARIYNNNKITSEYGGSDFWESGIVHPDIILQDLRKIFTEDDDSLHYYRRLE
;
A
#
# COMPACT_ATOMS: atom_id res chain seq x y z
N MET A 1 77.00 31.36 14.42
CA MET A 1 75.63 31.97 14.49
C MET A 1 74.73 31.27 13.51
N GLN A 2 74.13 30.19 13.96
CA GLN A 2 73.26 29.36 13.12
C GLN A 2 71.81 29.79 13.37
N ARG A 3 71.10 30.13 12.31
CA ARG A 3 69.69 30.38 12.33
C ARG A 3 68.91 29.04 12.15
N LEU A 4 68.17 28.62 13.18
CA LEU A 4 67.25 27.51 13.11
C LEU A 4 65.95 27.97 12.43
N ILE A 5 65.62 27.34 11.34
CA ILE A 5 64.31 27.51 10.64
C ILE A 5 63.41 26.38 11.16
N PHE A 6 62.35 26.73 11.91
CA PHE A 6 61.27 25.83 12.25
C PHE A 6 60.30 25.76 11.10
N ILE A 7 60.17 24.57 10.45
CA ILE A 7 59.14 24.29 9.49
C ILE A 7 57.96 23.70 10.27
N LEU A 8 56.87 24.46 10.36
CA LEU A 8 55.59 24.00 10.85
C LEU A 8 54.87 23.22 9.72
N LEU A 9 54.79 21.88 9.87
CA LEU A 9 53.94 21.04 9.01
C LEU A 9 52.52 21.15 9.54
N ALA A 10 51.66 21.88 8.83
CA ALA A 10 50.23 21.88 9.05
C ALA A 10 49.61 20.60 8.45
N PHE A 11 49.28 19.65 9.31
CA PHE A 11 48.50 18.47 8.92
C PHE A 11 47.02 18.92 8.75
N SER A 12 46.60 19.16 7.54
CA SER A 12 45.17 19.35 7.20
C SER A 12 44.48 17.98 7.16
N LEU A 13 43.78 17.65 8.22
CA LEU A 13 42.82 16.53 8.27
C LEU A 13 41.63 16.89 7.39
N LEU A 14 41.66 16.42 6.15
CA LEU A 14 40.49 16.38 5.29
C LEU A 14 39.56 15.30 5.86
N TYR A 15 38.59 15.71 6.65
CA TYR A 15 37.40 14.89 6.94
C TYR A 15 36.64 14.78 5.65
N SER A 16 36.85 13.69 4.91
CA SER A 16 35.98 13.25 3.83
C SER A 16 34.68 12.77 4.46
N CYS A 17 33.65 13.59 4.44
CA CYS A 17 32.28 13.11 4.56
C CYS A 17 32.02 12.15 3.41
N LYS A 18 32.13 10.85 3.68
CA LYS A 18 31.52 9.85 2.79
C LYS A 18 30.03 10.06 2.88
N ASP A 19 29.46 10.74 1.87
CA ASP A 19 28.05 10.61 1.55
C ASP A 19 27.78 9.12 1.40
N TYR A 20 27.09 8.55 2.39
CA TYR A 20 26.52 7.22 2.30
C TYR A 20 25.32 7.31 1.36
N ARG A 21 25.60 7.45 0.04
CA ARG A 21 24.61 7.08 -0.96
C ARG A 21 24.38 5.61 -0.74
N GLN A 22 23.23 5.27 -0.12
CA GLN A 22 22.68 3.93 -0.23
C GLN A 22 22.66 3.61 -1.73
N GLU A 23 23.58 2.75 -2.16
CA GLU A 23 23.45 2.12 -3.47
C GLU A 23 22.06 1.47 -3.46
N LYS A 24 21.13 2.02 -4.26
CA LYS A 24 19.84 1.38 -4.49
C LYS A 24 20.18 0.00 -5.00
N CYS A 25 19.91 -1.02 -4.18
CA CYS A 25 20.00 -2.40 -4.59
C CYS A 25 19.16 -2.52 -5.87
N VAL A 26 19.80 -2.87 -6.99
CA VAL A 26 19.07 -3.11 -8.23
C VAL A 26 18.28 -4.37 -7.99
N VAL A 27 16.97 -4.21 -7.84
CA VAL A 27 16.03 -5.32 -7.61
C VAL A 27 15.88 -6.02 -8.95
N GLU A 28 16.55 -7.15 -9.13
CA GLU A 28 16.37 -7.98 -10.32
C GLU A 28 14.93 -8.49 -10.38
N GLY A 29 14.27 -8.31 -11.52
CA GLY A 29 12.96 -8.91 -11.84
C GLY A 29 11.73 -8.02 -11.65
N ASN A 30 11.79 -6.91 -10.90
CA ASN A 30 10.66 -6.00 -10.75
C ASN A 30 10.72 -4.82 -11.72
N ARG A 31 9.53 -4.42 -12.22
CA ARG A 31 9.38 -3.28 -13.15
C ARG A 31 8.99 -1.99 -12.44
N TYR A 32 8.26 -2.08 -11.34
CA TYR A 32 7.65 -0.95 -10.64
C TYR A 32 7.95 -0.96 -9.14
N SER A 33 7.92 -2.12 -8.49
CA SER A 33 8.19 -2.24 -7.05
C SER A 33 9.67 -1.97 -6.75
N GLN A 34 9.91 -1.27 -5.62
CA GLN A 34 11.24 -0.90 -5.14
C GLN A 34 11.59 -1.51 -3.80
N ASN A 35 10.63 -2.16 -3.14
CA ASN A 35 10.76 -2.58 -1.76
C ASN A 35 11.04 -4.07 -1.58
N PHE A 36 11.06 -4.86 -2.65
CA PHE A 36 11.50 -6.24 -2.62
C PHE A 36 12.21 -6.65 -3.92
N GLY A 37 12.96 -7.76 -3.88
CA GLY A 37 13.57 -8.41 -5.03
C GLY A 37 13.45 -9.91 -4.94
N ILE A 38 13.44 -10.60 -6.08
CA ILE A 38 13.32 -12.05 -6.17
C ILE A 38 14.48 -12.58 -7.01
N VAL A 39 15.16 -13.60 -6.49
CA VAL A 39 16.14 -14.41 -7.23
C VAL A 39 15.72 -15.86 -7.14
N ALA A 40 15.48 -16.50 -8.28
CA ALA A 40 15.19 -17.92 -8.33
C ALA A 40 16.47 -18.71 -7.99
N THR A 41 16.34 -19.76 -7.18
CA THR A 41 17.39 -20.70 -6.83
C THR A 41 17.05 -22.10 -7.34
N ASP A 42 17.97 -23.05 -7.28
CA ASP A 42 17.71 -24.43 -7.72
C ASP A 42 16.51 -25.07 -7.00
N ASN A 43 16.23 -24.65 -5.76
CA ASN A 43 15.22 -25.29 -4.93
C ASN A 43 14.19 -24.32 -4.31
N GLY A 44 14.03 -23.15 -4.86
CA GLY A 44 13.07 -22.16 -4.35
C GLY A 44 13.42 -20.75 -4.77
N TYR A 45 13.38 -19.80 -3.80
CA TYR A 45 13.58 -18.39 -4.06
C TYR A 45 14.34 -17.72 -2.91
N ASP A 46 15.21 -16.78 -3.23
CA ASP A 46 15.74 -15.78 -2.32
C ASP A 46 14.97 -14.47 -2.54
N VAL A 47 14.27 -14.03 -1.50
CA VAL A 47 13.47 -12.80 -1.54
C VAL A 47 14.12 -11.75 -0.66
N THR A 48 14.61 -10.67 -1.25
CA THR A 48 15.24 -9.56 -0.56
C THR A 48 14.22 -8.49 -0.22
N LEU A 49 14.13 -8.10 1.05
CA LEU A 49 13.39 -6.92 1.51
C LEU A 49 14.35 -5.74 1.54
N THR A 50 14.15 -4.74 0.67
CA THR A 50 15.13 -3.66 0.44
C THR A 50 15.26 -2.71 1.62
N ARG A 51 14.18 -2.49 2.40
CA ARG A 51 14.16 -1.56 3.53
C ARG A 51 15.20 -1.88 4.61
N ASN A 52 15.44 -3.16 4.86
CA ASN A 52 16.36 -3.64 5.91
C ASN A 52 17.43 -4.60 5.39
N ASN A 53 17.55 -4.76 4.06
CA ASN A 53 18.45 -5.70 3.39
C ASN A 53 18.32 -7.14 3.90
N ARG A 54 17.13 -7.53 4.38
CA ARG A 54 16.86 -8.88 4.85
C ARG A 54 16.59 -9.79 3.65
N VAL A 55 17.31 -10.89 3.58
CA VAL A 55 17.04 -11.96 2.60
C VAL A 55 16.23 -13.05 3.30
N LEU A 56 15.10 -13.41 2.68
CA LEU A 56 14.26 -14.53 3.07
C LEU A 56 14.59 -15.69 2.14
N HIS A 57 15.07 -16.78 2.71
CA HIS A 57 15.32 -18.01 1.95
C HIS A 57 14.04 -18.85 1.95
N LEU A 58 13.48 -19.09 0.76
CA LEU A 58 12.31 -19.94 0.56
C LEU A 58 12.74 -21.22 -0.13
N SER A 59 12.42 -22.38 0.44
CA SER A 59 12.89 -23.67 -0.07
C SER A 59 11.77 -24.71 -0.16
N ARG A 60 11.72 -25.45 -1.26
CA ARG A 60 10.84 -26.64 -1.41
C ARG A 60 11.24 -27.77 -0.50
N GLU A 61 12.51 -27.84 -0.13
CA GLU A 61 13.02 -28.79 0.83
C GLU A 61 13.01 -28.21 2.25
N LYS A 62 12.74 -29.06 3.23
CA LYS A 62 12.74 -28.66 4.63
C LYS A 62 14.16 -28.29 5.07
N SER A 63 14.31 -27.10 5.63
CA SER A 63 15.56 -26.57 6.18
C SER A 63 15.29 -25.73 7.41
N ASP A 64 16.19 -25.74 8.38
CA ASP A 64 16.09 -24.89 9.57
C ASP A 64 16.42 -23.41 9.28
N SER A 65 17.02 -23.12 8.12
CA SER A 65 17.42 -21.78 7.70
C SER A 65 16.52 -21.16 6.63
N ALA A 66 15.48 -21.86 6.19
CA ALA A 66 14.58 -21.39 5.14
C ALA A 66 13.11 -21.63 5.51
N ILE A 67 12.23 -20.78 4.99
CA ILE A 67 10.78 -21.01 5.05
C ILE A 67 10.45 -22.08 4.01
N GLN A 68 9.81 -23.16 4.46
CA GLN A 68 9.39 -24.21 3.55
C GLN A 68 8.22 -23.74 2.68
N ILE A 69 8.34 -23.93 1.36
CA ILE A 69 7.29 -23.62 0.38
C ILE A 69 6.82 -24.90 -0.36
N PRO A 70 5.58 -24.95 -0.86
CA PRO A 70 4.53 -23.95 -0.64
C PRO A 70 4.06 -23.93 0.83
N ILE A 71 3.80 -22.74 1.37
CA ILE A 71 3.21 -22.59 2.70
C ILE A 71 1.77 -23.09 2.69
N ARG A 72 1.29 -23.55 3.86
CA ARG A 72 -0.05 -24.10 4.03
C ARG A 72 -0.86 -23.42 5.12
N SER A 73 -0.19 -22.64 5.94
CA SER A 73 -0.80 -21.89 7.04
C SER A 73 -0.18 -20.51 7.15
N ALA A 74 -0.99 -19.47 6.94
CA ALA A 74 -0.59 -18.08 7.01
C ALA A 74 -1.45 -17.32 8.02
N VAL A 75 -0.81 -16.40 8.74
CA VAL A 75 -1.48 -15.35 9.52
C VAL A 75 -1.22 -14.03 8.85
N CYS A 76 -2.28 -13.24 8.62
CA CYS A 76 -2.24 -11.98 7.89
C CYS A 76 -2.61 -10.81 8.80
N PHE A 77 -1.85 -9.71 8.71
CA PHE A 77 -2.11 -8.49 9.48
C PHE A 77 -2.80 -7.40 8.67
N SER A 78 -3.13 -7.68 7.41
CA SER A 78 -3.80 -6.73 6.53
C SER A 78 -4.74 -7.46 5.56
N THR A 79 -5.83 -6.80 5.18
CA THR A 79 -6.71 -7.25 4.09
C THR A 79 -6.02 -7.20 2.72
N THR A 80 -4.97 -6.38 2.54
CA THR A 80 -4.16 -6.42 1.32
C THR A 80 -3.45 -7.75 1.16
N HIS A 81 -2.95 -8.34 2.26
CA HIS A 81 -2.32 -9.67 2.23
C HIS A 81 -3.34 -10.74 1.81
N THR A 82 -4.59 -10.65 2.34
CA THR A 82 -5.63 -11.61 1.94
C THR A 82 -6.01 -11.47 0.49
N ALA A 83 -6.00 -10.26 -0.08
CA ALA A 83 -6.28 -10.03 -1.49
C ALA A 83 -5.24 -10.69 -2.41
N PHE A 84 -3.95 -10.58 -2.10
CA PHE A 84 -2.89 -11.28 -2.84
C PHE A 84 -3.06 -12.80 -2.76
N ILE A 85 -3.31 -13.33 -1.56
CA ILE A 85 -3.50 -14.76 -1.32
C ILE A 85 -4.76 -15.28 -2.01
N SER A 86 -5.85 -14.51 -1.97
CA SER A 86 -7.11 -14.83 -2.66
C SER A 86 -6.92 -14.91 -4.17
N GLN A 87 -6.18 -13.96 -4.74
CA GLN A 87 -5.88 -13.93 -6.17
C GLN A 87 -5.02 -15.12 -6.64
N LEU A 88 -4.17 -15.68 -5.75
CA LEU A 88 -3.42 -16.92 -6.00
C LEU A 88 -4.27 -18.20 -5.84
N GLY A 89 -5.52 -18.07 -5.39
CA GLY A 89 -6.41 -19.20 -5.12
C GLY A 89 -6.07 -19.95 -3.83
N GLU A 90 -5.36 -19.33 -2.88
CA GLU A 90 -4.83 -19.96 -1.67
C GLU A 90 -5.50 -19.49 -0.38
N VAL A 91 -6.74 -18.99 -0.46
CA VAL A 91 -7.53 -18.51 0.71
C VAL A 91 -7.59 -19.56 1.83
N SER A 92 -7.59 -20.85 1.48
CA SER A 92 -7.64 -21.96 2.45
C SER A 92 -6.41 -22.02 3.37
N SER A 93 -5.31 -21.38 3.02
CA SER A 93 -4.11 -21.29 3.83
C SER A 93 -4.21 -20.25 4.94
N ILE A 94 -5.14 -19.28 4.85
CA ILE A 94 -5.31 -18.24 5.86
C ILE A 94 -5.95 -18.84 7.10
N THR A 95 -5.22 -18.84 8.22
CA THR A 95 -5.68 -19.39 9.49
C THR A 95 -5.96 -18.32 10.54
N GLY A 96 -5.34 -17.15 10.40
CA GLY A 96 -5.57 -15.99 11.27
C GLY A 96 -5.52 -14.70 10.50
N LEU A 97 -6.34 -13.72 10.88
CA LEU A 97 -6.41 -12.41 10.27
C LEU A 97 -6.68 -11.34 11.32
N SER A 98 -5.97 -10.23 11.21
CA SER A 98 -6.19 -9.01 12.00
C SER A 98 -7.29 -8.19 11.36
N GLY A 99 -8.31 -7.79 12.15
CA GLY A 99 -9.41 -6.95 11.69
C GLY A 99 -10.36 -7.68 10.73
N THR A 100 -10.77 -8.87 11.09
CA THR A 100 -11.71 -9.71 10.30
C THR A 100 -13.00 -8.99 9.93
N GLU A 101 -13.43 -8.00 10.72
CA GLU A 101 -14.61 -7.19 10.47
C GLU A 101 -14.48 -6.26 9.25
N TYR A 102 -13.26 -5.93 8.83
CA TYR A 102 -13.02 -5.02 7.70
C TYR A 102 -12.95 -5.72 6.35
N VAL A 103 -13.03 -7.05 6.31
CA VAL A 103 -12.91 -7.85 5.09
C VAL A 103 -14.13 -7.68 4.18
N CYS A 104 -13.89 -7.48 2.90
CA CYS A 104 -14.91 -7.39 1.85
C CYS A 104 -14.99 -8.67 0.98
N ASP A 105 -13.88 -9.43 0.83
CA ASP A 105 -13.88 -10.67 0.04
C ASP A 105 -14.89 -11.69 0.58
N PRO A 106 -15.92 -12.09 -0.22
CA PRO A 106 -17.00 -12.96 0.25
C PRO A 106 -16.51 -14.37 0.62
N VAL A 107 -15.42 -14.86 0.02
CA VAL A 107 -14.85 -16.17 0.32
C VAL A 107 -14.17 -16.13 1.69
N VAL A 108 -13.36 -15.10 1.94
CA VAL A 108 -12.70 -14.87 3.22
C VAL A 108 -13.75 -14.65 4.33
N VAL A 109 -14.76 -13.81 4.08
CA VAL A 109 -15.89 -13.57 5.01
C VAL A 109 -16.59 -14.89 5.36
N LYS A 110 -16.84 -15.75 4.37
CA LYS A 110 -17.44 -17.06 4.63
C LYS A 110 -16.54 -17.91 5.53
N MET A 111 -15.23 -17.94 5.29
CA MET A 111 -14.29 -18.72 6.09
C MET A 111 -14.18 -18.20 7.53
N ILE A 112 -14.28 -16.88 7.74
CA ILE A 112 -14.36 -16.25 9.06
C ILE A 112 -15.62 -16.72 9.79
N ARG A 113 -16.78 -16.65 9.14
CA ARG A 113 -18.07 -17.12 9.72
C ARG A 113 -18.06 -18.61 10.04
N ASP A 114 -17.44 -19.42 9.20
CA ASP A 114 -17.26 -20.87 9.42
C ASP A 114 -16.23 -21.18 10.53
N GLY A 115 -15.57 -20.15 11.09
CA GLY A 115 -14.55 -20.28 12.13
C GLY A 115 -13.23 -20.89 11.66
N LYS A 116 -12.98 -20.92 10.35
CA LYS A 116 -11.72 -21.41 9.76
C LYS A 116 -10.62 -20.37 9.85
N ILE A 117 -10.95 -19.08 9.71
CA ILE A 117 -10.05 -17.95 9.93
C ILE A 117 -10.37 -17.35 11.29
N LYS A 118 -9.36 -17.19 12.13
CA LYS A 118 -9.49 -16.65 13.49
C LYS A 118 -9.11 -15.18 13.53
N GLU A 119 -9.90 -14.36 14.24
CA GLU A 119 -9.48 -13.02 14.62
C GLU A 119 -8.26 -13.11 15.54
N ILE A 120 -7.19 -12.38 15.23
CA ILE A 120 -5.94 -12.35 16.00
C ILE A 120 -5.71 -11.03 16.74
N GLY A 121 -6.73 -10.21 16.85
CA GLY A 121 -6.67 -8.86 17.40
C GLY A 121 -6.24 -7.84 16.36
N TYR A 122 -6.43 -6.57 16.68
CA TYR A 122 -6.18 -5.45 15.80
C TYR A 122 -5.33 -4.38 16.51
N ASP A 123 -4.39 -3.77 15.79
CA ASP A 123 -3.51 -2.71 16.28
C ASP A 123 -2.76 -3.13 17.57
N LYS A 124 -2.95 -2.40 18.69
CA LYS A 124 -2.26 -2.66 19.96
C LYS A 124 -2.81 -3.85 20.77
N GLN A 125 -3.88 -4.47 20.31
CA GLN A 125 -4.56 -5.57 21.00
C GLN A 125 -4.36 -6.92 20.32
N LEU A 126 -3.14 -7.20 19.87
CA LEU A 126 -2.81 -8.47 19.22
C LEU A 126 -2.87 -9.64 20.18
N ASP A 127 -3.56 -10.70 19.78
CA ASP A 127 -3.65 -11.96 20.53
C ASP A 127 -2.48 -12.89 20.17
N MET A 128 -1.33 -12.64 20.83
CA MET A 128 -0.09 -13.40 20.58
C MET A 128 -0.26 -14.90 20.91
N GLU A 129 -1.06 -15.25 21.92
CA GLU A 129 -1.29 -16.64 22.30
C GLU A 129 -2.07 -17.37 21.20
N ARG A 130 -3.04 -16.69 20.61
CA ARG A 130 -3.78 -17.23 19.47
C ARG A 130 -2.89 -17.43 18.25
N ILE A 131 -2.04 -16.46 17.90
CA ILE A 131 -1.08 -16.60 16.79
C ILE A 131 -0.19 -17.83 17.02
N ILE A 132 0.34 -18.01 18.24
CA ILE A 132 1.17 -19.16 18.59
C ILE A 132 0.36 -20.47 18.46
N SER A 133 -0.90 -20.48 18.91
CA SER A 133 -1.75 -21.67 18.86
C SER A 133 -2.09 -22.12 17.44
N LEU A 134 -2.13 -21.20 16.48
CA LEU A 134 -2.38 -21.47 15.07
C LEU A 134 -1.20 -22.15 14.38
N LYS A 135 0.01 -22.05 14.96
CA LYS A 135 1.26 -22.64 14.40
C LYS A 135 1.44 -22.31 12.92
N PRO A 136 1.40 -21.03 12.51
CA PRO A 136 1.49 -20.67 11.10
C PRO A 136 2.88 -20.99 10.55
N ASP A 137 2.94 -21.33 9.26
CA ASP A 137 4.20 -21.45 8.52
C ASP A 137 4.85 -20.07 8.35
N VAL A 138 4.04 -19.01 8.30
CA VAL A 138 4.47 -17.61 8.19
C VAL A 138 3.44 -16.65 8.75
N VAL A 139 3.92 -15.53 9.29
CA VAL A 139 3.11 -14.36 9.62
C VAL A 139 3.48 -13.24 8.67
N PHE A 140 2.55 -12.80 7.84
CA PHE A 140 2.67 -11.59 7.04
C PHE A 140 2.22 -10.39 7.86
N ALA A 141 3.15 -9.49 8.15
CA ALA A 141 2.94 -8.32 8.97
C ALA A 141 3.38 -7.05 8.24
N TYR A 142 2.96 -5.89 8.73
CA TYR A 142 3.49 -4.60 8.30
C TYR A 142 4.13 -3.89 9.49
N GLY A 143 5.18 -3.13 9.25
CA GLY A 143 5.94 -2.47 10.32
C GLY A 143 5.49 -1.02 10.51
N ILE A 144 4.57 -0.77 11.47
CA ILE A 144 4.07 0.58 11.73
C ILE A 144 4.72 1.20 12.97
N ASP A 145 5.01 0.43 14.02
CA ASP A 145 5.57 0.94 15.28
C ASP A 145 6.53 0.00 15.99
N ASN A 146 7.27 0.57 16.98
CA ASN A 146 8.25 -0.16 17.78
C ASN A 146 7.62 -1.21 18.72
N GLU A 147 6.36 -1.06 19.09
CA GLU A 147 5.66 -1.98 19.99
C GLU A 147 5.30 -3.28 19.29
N SER A 148 4.78 -3.18 18.07
CA SER A 148 4.55 -4.31 17.18
C SER A 148 5.83 -5.07 16.87
N ILE A 149 6.94 -4.38 16.62
CA ILE A 149 8.25 -4.99 16.40
C ILE A 149 8.68 -5.85 17.59
N SER A 150 8.45 -5.40 18.83
CA SER A 150 8.81 -6.18 20.01
C SER A 150 8.00 -7.47 20.15
N GLY A 151 6.73 -7.45 19.76
CA GLY A 151 5.85 -8.62 19.68
C GLY A 151 6.33 -9.64 18.62
N PHE A 152 6.67 -9.16 17.43
CA PHE A 152 7.17 -10.00 16.34
C PHE A 152 8.49 -10.70 16.70
N GLN A 153 9.42 -10.02 17.36
CA GLN A 153 10.67 -10.64 17.85
C GLN A 153 10.42 -11.82 18.81
N LYS A 154 9.34 -11.79 19.60
CA LYS A 154 8.98 -12.94 20.46
C LYS A 154 8.53 -14.13 19.65
N LEU A 155 7.74 -13.91 18.58
CA LEU A 155 7.31 -14.98 17.67
C LEU A 155 8.50 -15.61 16.94
N GLU A 156 9.42 -14.80 16.44
CA GLU A 156 10.64 -15.29 15.76
C GLU A 156 11.50 -16.15 16.69
N ARG A 157 11.65 -15.77 17.98
CA ARG A 157 12.40 -16.55 18.97
C ARG A 157 11.84 -17.96 19.22
N ILE A 158 10.55 -18.16 19.00
CA ILE A 158 9.91 -19.48 19.12
C ILE A 158 9.75 -20.20 17.77
N GLY A 159 10.41 -19.67 16.73
CA GLY A 159 10.50 -20.30 15.42
C GLY A 159 9.32 -20.02 14.48
N ILE A 160 8.50 -19.00 14.75
CA ILE A 160 7.46 -18.55 13.81
C ILE A 160 8.06 -17.45 12.91
N PRO A 161 8.19 -17.68 11.58
CA PRO A 161 8.74 -16.70 10.68
C PRO A 161 7.84 -15.46 10.56
N ILE A 162 8.43 -14.28 10.73
CA ILE A 162 7.75 -13.00 10.51
C ILE A 162 8.29 -12.37 9.22
N VAL A 163 7.39 -12.04 8.32
CA VAL A 163 7.68 -11.44 7.03
C VAL A 163 7.00 -10.07 6.95
N ILE A 164 7.81 -9.02 6.89
CA ILE A 164 7.31 -7.66 6.77
C ILE A 164 6.98 -7.38 5.31
N VAL A 165 5.74 -6.97 5.07
CA VAL A 165 5.21 -6.62 3.76
C VAL A 165 5.12 -5.09 3.70
N ASP A 166 5.93 -4.48 2.85
CA ASP A 166 6.04 -3.03 2.69
C ASP A 166 5.33 -2.52 1.41
N ASP A 167 4.28 -3.22 0.95
CA ASP A 167 3.48 -2.88 -0.22
C ASP A 167 2.90 -1.47 -0.15
N TYR A 168 2.50 -1.03 1.04
CA TYR A 168 1.92 0.29 1.29
C TYR A 168 2.92 1.45 1.10
N LEU A 169 4.22 1.16 1.07
CA LEU A 169 5.28 2.15 0.81
C LEU A 169 5.53 2.37 -0.69
N GLU A 170 4.97 1.52 -1.56
CA GLU A 170 5.13 1.70 -2.99
C GLU A 170 4.35 2.93 -3.47
N PRO A 171 5.02 3.90 -4.10
CA PRO A 171 4.36 5.12 -4.55
C PRO A 171 3.59 4.94 -5.86
N ARG A 172 3.85 3.86 -6.61
CA ARG A 172 3.19 3.61 -7.90
C ARG A 172 2.09 2.55 -7.75
N PRO A 173 0.93 2.74 -8.42
CA PRO A 173 -0.14 1.74 -8.40
C PRO A 173 0.33 0.34 -8.80
N LEU A 174 0.99 0.21 -9.95
CA LEU A 174 1.54 -1.07 -10.40
C LEU A 174 2.65 -1.60 -9.49
N GLY A 175 3.38 -0.74 -8.78
CA GLY A 175 4.38 -1.17 -7.80
C GLY A 175 3.76 -1.92 -6.64
N ARG A 176 2.61 -1.48 -6.13
CA ARG A 176 1.86 -2.22 -5.10
C ARG A 176 1.36 -3.56 -5.61
N THR A 177 0.77 -3.57 -6.80
CA THR A 177 0.25 -4.80 -7.40
C THR A 177 1.35 -5.82 -7.69
N GLU A 178 2.56 -5.38 -7.99
CA GLU A 178 3.70 -6.26 -8.27
C GLU A 178 4.10 -7.12 -7.07
N TRP A 179 3.69 -6.76 -5.83
CA TRP A 179 3.80 -7.62 -4.66
C TRP A 179 3.06 -8.96 -4.79
N MET A 180 2.22 -9.08 -5.80
CA MET A 180 1.64 -10.37 -6.22
C MET A 180 2.72 -11.44 -6.45
N LYS A 181 3.87 -11.05 -7.07
CA LYS A 181 5.01 -11.93 -7.31
C LYS A 181 5.68 -12.36 -6.00
N PHE A 182 5.78 -11.42 -5.04
CA PHE A 182 6.28 -11.70 -3.71
C PHE A 182 5.48 -12.81 -3.03
N PHE A 183 4.15 -12.67 -2.97
CA PHE A 183 3.28 -13.71 -2.42
C PHE A 183 3.35 -14.99 -3.24
N GLY A 184 3.47 -14.89 -4.57
CA GLY A 184 3.66 -16.04 -5.48
C GLY A 184 4.81 -16.94 -5.08
N CYS A 185 5.94 -16.40 -4.58
CA CYS A 185 7.07 -17.17 -4.11
C CYS A 185 6.73 -18.05 -2.90
N PHE A 186 5.93 -17.55 -1.95
CA PHE A 186 5.55 -18.32 -0.74
C PHE A 186 4.63 -19.51 -1.06
N TYR A 187 3.86 -19.43 -2.13
CA TYR A 187 2.95 -20.49 -2.58
C TYR A 187 3.53 -21.34 -3.71
N ASP A 188 4.80 -21.12 -4.07
CA ASP A 188 5.46 -21.77 -5.23
C ASP A 188 4.67 -21.57 -6.53
N LYS A 189 4.09 -20.36 -6.71
CA LYS A 189 3.22 -19.93 -7.81
C LYS A 189 3.74 -18.65 -8.48
N LEU A 190 5.07 -18.44 -8.52
CA LEU A 190 5.65 -17.22 -9.09
C LEU A 190 5.21 -17.00 -10.53
N GLU A 191 5.24 -18.03 -11.38
CA GLU A 191 4.83 -17.95 -12.79
C GLU A 191 3.35 -17.50 -12.93
N LEU A 192 2.45 -18.05 -12.09
CA LEU A 192 1.05 -17.63 -12.06
C LEU A 192 0.92 -16.15 -11.68
N ALA A 193 1.68 -15.71 -10.68
CA ALA A 193 1.69 -14.33 -10.21
C ALA A 193 2.23 -13.35 -11.27
N GLU A 194 3.26 -13.76 -12.02
CA GLU A 194 3.82 -12.99 -13.14
C GLU A 194 2.80 -12.83 -14.26
N HIS A 195 2.18 -13.92 -14.70
CA HIS A 195 1.15 -13.88 -15.74
C HIS A 195 -0.06 -13.02 -15.33
N TYR A 196 -0.47 -13.10 -14.06
CA TYR A 196 -1.52 -12.24 -13.55
C TYR A 196 -1.11 -10.76 -13.60
N PHE A 197 0.08 -10.45 -13.06
CA PHE A 197 0.60 -9.10 -13.05
C PHE A 197 0.72 -8.52 -14.48
N ASP A 198 1.26 -9.28 -15.43
CA ASP A 198 1.38 -8.88 -16.83
C ASP A 198 0.02 -8.56 -17.45
N SER A 199 -1.00 -9.35 -17.15
CA SER A 199 -2.37 -9.11 -17.60
C SER A 199 -2.94 -7.79 -17.05
N VAL A 200 -2.73 -7.53 -15.75
CA VAL A 200 -3.15 -6.28 -15.10
C VAL A 200 -2.39 -5.08 -15.66
N GLU A 201 -1.07 -5.21 -15.79
CA GLU A 201 -0.21 -4.16 -16.33
C GLU A 201 -0.62 -3.75 -17.75
N ASN A 202 -0.90 -4.73 -18.61
CA ASN A 202 -1.34 -4.45 -19.98
C ASN A 202 -2.64 -3.65 -19.99
N ARG A 203 -3.68 -4.09 -19.24
CA ARG A 203 -4.94 -3.35 -19.14
C ARG A 203 -4.76 -1.96 -18.53
N TYR A 204 -3.95 -1.85 -17.49
CA TYR A 204 -3.63 -0.58 -16.86
C TYR A 204 -3.01 0.41 -17.83
N ASN A 205 -2.01 -0.03 -18.58
CA ASN A 205 -1.30 0.79 -19.56
C ASN A 205 -2.18 1.14 -20.78
N GLU A 206 -3.06 0.24 -21.21
CA GLU A 206 -4.07 0.54 -22.24
C GLU A 206 -5.00 1.67 -21.78
N ILE A 207 -5.54 1.58 -20.57
CA ILE A 207 -6.41 2.61 -19.98
C ILE A 207 -5.66 3.93 -19.84
N LYS A 208 -4.42 3.91 -19.32
CA LYS A 208 -3.58 5.08 -19.15
C LYS A 208 -3.27 5.79 -20.48
N ALA A 209 -3.08 5.04 -21.56
CA ALA A 209 -2.76 5.55 -22.89
C ALA A 209 -3.97 6.13 -23.63
N MET A 210 -5.19 5.91 -23.16
CA MET A 210 -6.39 6.46 -23.81
C MET A 210 -6.33 7.99 -23.86
N PRO A 211 -6.54 8.62 -25.01
CA PRO A 211 -6.53 10.07 -25.10
C PRO A 211 -7.66 10.71 -24.27
N THR A 212 -7.43 11.90 -23.77
CA THR A 212 -8.43 12.73 -23.11
C THR A 212 -8.14 14.20 -23.37
N ASP A 213 -9.20 14.97 -23.60
CA ASP A 213 -9.18 16.43 -23.70
C ASP A 213 -9.52 17.11 -22.36
N LYS A 214 -9.87 16.31 -21.34
CA LYS A 214 -10.20 16.79 -20.00
C LYS A 214 -9.07 16.44 -19.03
N SER A 215 -8.71 17.41 -18.19
CA SER A 215 -7.71 17.25 -17.14
C SER A 215 -8.15 18.05 -15.89
N PRO A 216 -9.19 17.55 -15.18
CA PRO A 216 -9.75 18.29 -14.06
C PRO A 216 -8.78 18.40 -12.90
N LYS A 217 -8.85 19.51 -12.16
CA LYS A 217 -8.15 19.67 -10.89
C LYS A 217 -8.84 18.90 -9.79
N VAL A 218 -8.08 18.06 -9.10
CA VAL A 218 -8.58 17.07 -8.15
C VAL A 218 -8.16 17.39 -6.73
N LEU A 219 -9.16 17.67 -5.88
CA LEU A 219 -9.05 17.78 -4.43
C LEU A 219 -9.26 16.40 -3.80
N VAL A 220 -8.59 16.12 -2.68
CA VAL A 220 -8.69 14.83 -1.97
C VAL A 220 -8.82 15.00 -0.47
N SER A 221 -9.34 13.96 0.19
CA SER A 221 -9.47 13.83 1.64
C SER A 221 -10.42 14.87 2.27
N LEU A 222 -10.51 14.84 3.60
CA LEU A 222 -11.23 15.79 4.44
C LEU A 222 -10.35 16.23 5.60
N PRO A 223 -10.54 17.43 6.15
CA PRO A 223 -9.85 17.84 7.37
C PRO A 223 -10.27 16.96 8.56
N TRP A 224 -9.31 16.67 9.42
CA TRP A 224 -9.52 15.97 10.68
C TRP A 224 -8.94 16.80 11.83
N LYS A 225 -9.77 17.12 12.82
CA LYS A 225 -9.37 17.98 13.97
C LYS A 225 -8.69 19.28 13.56
N GLY A 226 -9.21 19.95 12.51
CA GLY A 226 -8.70 21.24 12.04
C GLY A 226 -7.48 21.16 11.12
N THR A 227 -6.91 19.98 10.87
CA THR A 227 -5.79 19.76 9.95
C THR A 227 -6.25 18.94 8.76
N TRP A 228 -5.90 19.38 7.55
CA TRP A 228 -6.16 18.61 6.32
C TRP A 228 -4.91 17.81 5.93
N TRP A 229 -4.95 16.53 6.26
CA TRP A 229 -3.90 15.60 5.86
C TRP A 229 -4.14 15.14 4.43
N VAL A 230 -3.20 15.39 3.54
CA VAL A 230 -3.30 15.01 2.13
C VAL A 230 -2.12 14.14 1.72
N PRO A 231 -2.31 13.13 0.88
CA PRO A 231 -1.21 12.40 0.26
C PRO A 231 -0.27 13.34 -0.49
N GLY A 232 1.03 13.15 -0.38
CA GLY A 232 2.02 13.95 -1.11
C GLY A 232 1.90 13.81 -2.63
N GLY A 233 2.48 14.74 -3.38
CA GLY A 233 2.34 14.82 -4.84
C GLY A 233 2.96 13.65 -5.61
N ASN A 234 3.86 12.89 -5.00
CA ASN A 234 4.42 11.64 -5.56
C ASN A 234 3.93 10.39 -4.83
N SER A 235 2.85 10.49 -4.02
CA SER A 235 2.23 9.34 -3.35
C SER A 235 1.50 8.43 -4.32
N PHE A 236 1.18 7.23 -3.82
CA PHE A 236 0.34 6.25 -4.53
C PHE A 236 -0.93 6.85 -5.12
N PHE A 237 -1.67 7.62 -4.31
CA PHE A 237 -2.93 8.20 -4.76
C PHE A 237 -2.74 9.37 -5.74
N ALA A 238 -1.74 10.24 -5.51
CA ALA A 238 -1.43 11.31 -6.45
C ALA A 238 -1.01 10.77 -7.83
N ASN A 239 -0.28 9.65 -7.85
CA ASN A 239 0.08 8.98 -9.09
C ASN A 239 -1.15 8.41 -9.82
N PHE A 240 -2.13 7.82 -9.10
CA PHE A 240 -3.39 7.43 -9.72
C PHE A 240 -4.11 8.61 -10.39
N VAL A 241 -4.22 9.74 -9.69
CA VAL A 241 -4.86 10.94 -10.24
C VAL A 241 -4.16 11.40 -11.52
N LYS A 242 -2.83 11.50 -11.48
CA LYS A 242 -2.01 11.92 -12.64
C LYS A 242 -2.13 10.92 -13.79
N GLU A 243 -2.04 9.63 -13.52
CA GLU A 243 -2.11 8.58 -14.53
C GLU A 243 -3.52 8.40 -15.13
N ALA A 244 -4.57 8.78 -14.40
CA ALA A 244 -5.93 8.89 -14.91
C ALA A 244 -6.18 10.15 -15.76
N GLY A 245 -5.21 11.08 -15.84
CA GLY A 245 -5.31 12.33 -16.60
C GLY A 245 -5.79 13.54 -15.79
N GLY A 246 -5.94 13.43 -14.46
CA GLY A 246 -6.27 14.55 -13.59
C GLY A 246 -5.05 15.37 -13.17
N GLN A 247 -5.30 16.59 -12.67
CA GLN A 247 -4.30 17.46 -12.05
C GLN A 247 -4.46 17.40 -10.54
N TYR A 248 -3.46 16.86 -9.85
CA TYR A 248 -3.49 16.78 -8.40
C TYR A 248 -3.23 18.16 -7.79
N VAL A 249 -4.13 18.67 -6.93
CA VAL A 249 -4.05 20.03 -6.35
C VAL A 249 -2.76 20.23 -5.54
N PHE A 250 -2.29 19.19 -4.84
CA PHE A 250 -1.14 19.27 -3.95
C PHE A 250 0.13 18.78 -4.65
N ASP A 251 0.58 19.51 -5.68
CA ASP A 251 1.78 19.13 -6.44
C ASP A 251 3.05 19.46 -5.67
N ASN A 252 3.75 18.41 -5.22
CA ASN A 252 5.02 18.45 -4.49
C ASN A 252 5.74 17.10 -4.65
N GLU A 253 7.01 17.03 -4.20
CA GLU A 253 7.86 15.84 -4.36
C GLU A 253 7.69 14.76 -3.27
N SER A 254 6.84 14.99 -2.26
CA SER A 254 6.65 14.05 -1.15
C SER A 254 5.86 12.80 -1.57
N THR A 255 6.24 11.66 -1.03
CA THR A 255 5.45 10.43 -1.05
C THR A 255 4.58 10.26 0.19
N GLU A 256 4.87 11.02 1.26
CA GLU A 256 4.20 10.95 2.54
C GLU A 256 3.00 11.91 2.62
N SER A 257 2.12 11.68 3.58
CA SER A 257 1.02 12.60 3.86
C SER A 257 1.52 13.90 4.49
N LEU A 258 1.04 15.03 4.01
CA LEU A 258 1.41 16.37 4.45
C LEU A 258 0.22 17.09 5.10
N PRO A 259 0.46 17.83 6.20
CA PRO A 259 -0.56 18.63 6.86
C PRO A 259 -0.70 20.02 6.20
N TYR A 260 -1.94 20.44 5.99
CA TYR A 260 -2.31 21.79 5.56
C TYR A 260 -3.38 22.36 6.49
N SER A 261 -3.44 23.68 6.62
CA SER A 261 -4.60 24.32 7.22
C SER A 261 -5.77 24.33 6.23
N ILE A 262 -6.98 24.45 6.75
CA ILE A 262 -8.19 24.54 5.91
C ILE A 262 -8.08 25.74 4.95
N GLU A 263 -7.56 26.87 5.42
CA GLU A 263 -7.37 28.10 4.65
C GLU A 263 -6.38 27.91 3.48
N GLN A 264 -5.28 27.19 3.72
CA GLN A 264 -4.34 26.85 2.65
C GLN A 264 -5.01 25.98 1.58
N VAL A 265 -5.81 24.98 1.98
CA VAL A 265 -6.52 24.13 1.03
C VAL A 265 -7.54 24.93 0.24
N PHE A 266 -8.28 25.87 0.86
CA PHE A 266 -9.21 26.75 0.13
C PHE A 266 -8.51 27.58 -0.95
N LEU A 267 -7.30 28.05 -0.69
CA LEU A 267 -6.52 28.80 -1.69
C LEU A 267 -6.05 27.88 -2.82
N MET A 268 -5.49 26.70 -2.49
CA MET A 268 -4.93 25.76 -3.46
C MET A 268 -6.01 25.09 -4.32
N ALA A 269 -7.17 24.80 -3.71
CA ALA A 269 -8.30 24.12 -4.35
C ALA A 269 -9.39 25.08 -4.87
N SER A 270 -9.09 26.38 -5.00
CA SER A 270 -10.08 27.39 -5.42
C SER A 270 -10.71 27.10 -6.78
N ASP A 271 -9.97 26.43 -7.67
CA ASP A 271 -10.39 26.01 -9.00
C ASP A 271 -10.46 24.49 -9.15
N ALA A 272 -10.53 23.74 -8.04
CA ALA A 272 -10.76 22.30 -8.08
C ALA A 272 -12.12 21.97 -8.71
N GLU A 273 -12.18 20.95 -9.53
CA GLU A 273 -13.37 20.52 -10.24
C GLU A 273 -13.97 19.23 -9.70
N VAL A 274 -13.11 18.35 -9.16
CA VAL A 274 -13.47 17.04 -8.62
C VAL A 274 -12.93 16.91 -7.20
N TRP A 275 -13.69 16.27 -6.32
CA TRP A 275 -13.27 15.95 -4.96
C TRP A 275 -13.37 14.46 -4.71
N LEU A 276 -12.27 13.83 -4.30
CA LEU A 276 -12.16 12.38 -4.10
C LEU A 276 -11.84 12.02 -2.65
N ASN A 277 -12.24 10.82 -2.24
CA ASN A 277 -11.82 10.17 -0.99
C ASN A 277 -12.15 10.98 0.26
N THR A 278 -13.43 11.22 0.47
CA THR A 278 -13.96 11.96 1.62
C THR A 278 -14.13 11.09 2.86
N ASN A 279 -13.18 10.20 3.14
CA ASN A 279 -13.15 9.26 4.27
C ASN A 279 -14.41 8.37 4.31
N GLU A 280 -15.06 8.23 5.46
CA GLU A 280 -16.26 7.40 5.66
C GLU A 280 -17.57 8.02 5.14
N LYS A 281 -17.53 9.21 4.56
CA LYS A 281 -18.76 9.92 4.15
C LYS A 281 -19.48 9.16 3.03
N THR A 282 -20.79 9.04 3.19
CA THR A 282 -21.68 8.37 2.23
C THR A 282 -22.69 9.31 1.58
N LYS A 283 -22.82 10.53 2.13
CA LYS A 283 -23.68 11.61 1.62
C LYS A 283 -22.92 12.93 1.60
N ARG A 284 -23.20 13.75 0.59
CA ARG A 284 -22.59 15.08 0.45
C ARG A 284 -22.84 15.97 1.67
N SER A 285 -24.04 15.93 2.25
CA SER A 285 -24.39 16.72 3.43
C SER A 285 -23.48 16.46 4.63
N GLN A 286 -22.98 15.23 4.80
CA GLN A 286 -22.09 14.87 5.91
C GLN A 286 -20.71 15.56 5.85
N ILE A 287 -20.34 16.12 4.72
CA ILE A 287 -19.11 16.90 4.57
C ILE A 287 -19.20 18.19 5.39
N LEU A 288 -20.39 18.79 5.45
CA LEU A 288 -20.62 20.03 6.20
C LEU A 288 -20.61 19.83 7.72
N ASP A 289 -20.78 18.58 8.20
CA ASP A 289 -20.59 18.24 9.62
C ASP A 289 -19.13 18.42 10.07
N VAL A 290 -18.18 18.38 9.11
CA VAL A 290 -16.76 18.59 9.37
C VAL A 290 -16.42 20.08 9.44
N ASP A 291 -16.86 20.84 8.43
CA ASP A 291 -16.74 22.30 8.38
C ASP A 291 -17.74 22.85 7.36
N SER A 292 -18.65 23.74 7.80
CA SER A 292 -19.69 24.32 6.95
C SER A 292 -19.13 25.13 5.77
N ARG A 293 -17.92 25.70 5.91
CA ARG A 293 -17.27 26.49 4.85
C ARG A 293 -16.98 25.65 3.59
N LEU A 294 -16.92 24.31 3.72
CA LEU A 294 -16.65 23.38 2.62
C LEU A 294 -17.71 23.44 1.52
N GLU A 295 -18.91 23.94 1.83
CA GLU A 295 -19.96 24.23 0.84
C GLU A 295 -19.51 25.21 -0.26
N ASN A 296 -18.51 26.05 0.03
CA ASN A 296 -18.02 27.07 -0.89
C ASN A 296 -17.10 26.53 -1.98
N LEU A 297 -16.57 25.31 -1.82
CA LEU A 297 -15.74 24.67 -2.83
C LEU A 297 -16.56 24.28 -4.08
N ALA A 298 -15.99 24.51 -5.26
CA ALA A 298 -16.69 24.26 -6.52
C ALA A 298 -17.14 22.78 -6.69
N PRO A 299 -16.33 21.75 -6.32
CA PRO A 299 -16.78 20.36 -6.41
C PRO A 299 -18.01 20.07 -5.54
N TYR A 300 -18.14 20.75 -4.37
CA TYR A 300 -19.32 20.61 -3.54
C TYR A 300 -20.56 21.23 -4.22
N LYS A 301 -20.45 22.47 -4.75
CA LYS A 301 -21.54 23.17 -5.44
C LYS A 301 -22.03 22.40 -6.67
N ASN A 302 -21.09 21.83 -7.41
CA ASN A 302 -21.35 21.12 -8.66
C ASN A 302 -21.67 19.62 -8.47
N ALA A 303 -21.75 19.15 -7.22
CA ALA A 303 -22.00 17.76 -6.86
C ALA A 303 -21.00 16.76 -7.54
N ARG A 304 -19.73 17.20 -7.73
CA ARG A 304 -18.66 16.36 -8.28
C ARG A 304 -17.75 15.82 -7.18
N ILE A 305 -18.38 15.09 -6.23
CA ILE A 305 -17.71 14.47 -5.10
C ILE A 305 -17.89 12.97 -5.21
N TYR A 306 -16.77 12.23 -5.21
CA TYR A 306 -16.78 10.79 -5.32
C TYR A 306 -15.97 10.16 -4.19
N ASN A 307 -16.48 9.08 -3.64
CA ASN A 307 -15.81 8.39 -2.54
C ASN A 307 -15.54 6.93 -2.90
N ASN A 308 -14.41 6.42 -2.44
CA ASN A 308 -13.90 5.07 -2.70
C ASN A 308 -14.49 4.02 -1.74
N ASN A 309 -15.74 4.20 -1.33
CA ASN A 309 -16.46 3.33 -0.40
C ASN A 309 -17.77 2.79 -1.01
N LYS A 310 -17.77 2.49 -2.30
CA LYS A 310 -18.95 1.89 -2.95
C LYS A 310 -19.20 0.47 -2.46
N ILE A 311 -18.14 -0.30 -2.28
CA ILE A 311 -18.18 -1.65 -1.71
C ILE A 311 -17.49 -1.58 -0.36
N THR A 312 -18.24 -1.90 0.70
CA THR A 312 -17.72 -1.88 2.08
C THR A 312 -18.20 -3.08 2.85
N SER A 313 -17.38 -3.51 3.83
CA SER A 313 -17.82 -4.43 4.86
C SER A 313 -18.81 -3.76 5.80
N GLU A 314 -19.48 -4.56 6.66
CA GLU A 314 -20.44 -4.05 7.65
C GLU A 314 -19.81 -3.00 8.59
N TYR A 315 -18.53 -3.13 8.89
CA TYR A 315 -17.78 -2.25 9.80
C TYR A 315 -16.94 -1.19 9.11
N GLY A 316 -17.17 -0.95 7.80
CA GLY A 316 -16.59 0.16 7.06
C GLY A 316 -15.23 -0.13 6.41
N GLY A 317 -14.79 -1.38 6.37
CA GLY A 317 -13.67 -1.77 5.50
C GLY A 317 -14.05 -1.51 4.04
N SER A 318 -13.14 -0.93 3.26
CA SER A 318 -13.41 -0.59 1.85
C SER A 318 -12.65 -1.54 0.92
N ASP A 319 -13.36 -2.14 -0.02
CA ASP A 319 -12.81 -3.03 -1.03
C ASP A 319 -11.79 -2.36 -1.96
N PHE A 320 -11.86 -1.02 -2.07
CA PHE A 320 -10.81 -0.23 -2.71
C PHE A 320 -9.42 -0.49 -2.12
N TRP A 321 -9.34 -0.69 -0.79
CA TRP A 321 -8.09 -0.96 -0.07
C TRP A 321 -7.79 -2.45 0.07
N GLU A 322 -8.73 -3.33 -0.29
CA GLU A 322 -8.56 -4.79 -0.31
C GLU A 322 -8.34 -5.29 -1.73
N SER A 323 -9.39 -5.57 -2.50
CA SER A 323 -9.23 -6.07 -3.88
C SER A 323 -8.61 -5.06 -4.84
N GLY A 324 -8.77 -3.76 -4.58
CA GLY A 324 -8.18 -2.71 -5.41
C GLY A 324 -6.65 -2.75 -5.49
N ILE A 325 -5.97 -3.38 -4.52
CA ILE A 325 -4.50 -3.54 -4.56
C ILE A 325 -4.06 -4.45 -5.70
N VAL A 326 -4.86 -5.45 -6.05
CA VAL A 326 -4.60 -6.40 -7.14
C VAL A 326 -5.31 -6.01 -8.45
N HIS A 327 -6.21 -5.00 -8.40
CA HIS A 327 -6.96 -4.48 -9.55
C HIS A 327 -6.79 -2.97 -9.77
N PRO A 328 -5.56 -2.43 -9.86
CA PRO A 328 -5.34 -1.01 -10.08
C PRO A 328 -5.88 -0.51 -11.43
N ASP A 329 -5.99 -1.39 -12.42
CA ASP A 329 -6.61 -1.13 -13.71
C ASP A 329 -8.08 -0.71 -13.58
N ILE A 330 -8.83 -1.34 -12.68
CA ILE A 330 -10.23 -1.00 -12.41
C ILE A 330 -10.34 0.34 -11.68
N ILE A 331 -9.44 0.62 -10.71
CA ILE A 331 -9.37 1.93 -10.04
C ILE A 331 -9.07 3.02 -11.07
N LEU A 332 -8.08 2.80 -11.94
CA LEU A 332 -7.72 3.75 -12.98
C LEU A 332 -8.89 4.01 -13.94
N GLN A 333 -9.63 2.97 -14.30
CA GLN A 333 -10.82 3.10 -15.15
C GLN A 333 -11.91 3.94 -14.48
N ASP A 334 -12.19 3.71 -13.18
CA ASP A 334 -13.13 4.52 -12.43
C ASP A 334 -12.73 5.99 -12.42
N LEU A 335 -11.47 6.29 -12.11
CA LEU A 335 -10.97 7.67 -12.09
C LEU A 335 -11.08 8.33 -13.46
N ARG A 336 -10.76 7.62 -14.53
CA ARG A 336 -10.92 8.16 -15.89
C ARG A 336 -12.36 8.47 -16.21
N LYS A 337 -13.31 7.60 -15.90
CA LYS A 337 -14.73 7.87 -16.05
C LYS A 337 -15.19 9.11 -15.30
N ILE A 338 -14.77 9.24 -14.03
CA ILE A 338 -15.03 10.42 -13.20
C ILE A 338 -14.50 11.70 -13.87
N PHE A 339 -13.31 11.63 -14.49
CA PHE A 339 -12.65 12.82 -15.05
C PHE A 339 -13.19 13.20 -16.43
N THR A 340 -13.59 12.23 -17.24
CA THR A 340 -13.91 12.44 -18.67
C THR A 340 -15.40 12.36 -18.98
N GLU A 341 -16.12 11.43 -18.37
CA GLU A 341 -17.47 11.06 -18.80
C GLU A 341 -18.55 11.53 -17.82
N ASP A 342 -18.17 11.82 -16.57
CA ASP A 342 -19.12 12.06 -15.48
C ASP A 342 -20.09 10.87 -15.30
N ASP A 343 -19.56 9.66 -15.50
CA ASP A 343 -20.30 8.39 -15.48
C ASP A 343 -20.31 7.79 -14.08
N ASP A 344 -21.45 7.34 -13.62
CA ASP A 344 -21.65 6.70 -12.31
C ASP A 344 -21.56 5.16 -12.38
N SER A 345 -21.27 4.56 -13.54
CA SER A 345 -21.01 3.12 -13.71
C SER A 345 -19.59 2.74 -13.19
N LEU A 346 -19.33 3.08 -11.92
CA LEU A 346 -18.04 2.90 -11.25
C LEU A 346 -18.02 1.58 -10.47
N HIS A 347 -16.84 1.01 -10.24
CA HIS A 347 -16.69 -0.20 -9.46
C HIS A 347 -16.40 0.11 -7.98
N TYR A 348 -15.32 0.82 -7.70
CA TYR A 348 -14.90 1.16 -6.34
C TYR A 348 -15.46 2.50 -5.84
N TYR A 349 -15.73 3.41 -6.76
CA TYR A 349 -16.21 4.74 -6.44
C TYR A 349 -17.72 4.85 -6.50
N ARG A 350 -18.25 5.81 -5.75
CA ARG A 350 -19.63 6.27 -5.82
C ARG A 350 -19.66 7.79 -5.75
N ARG A 351 -20.60 8.42 -6.46
CA ARG A 351 -20.92 9.84 -6.29
C ARG A 351 -21.63 10.03 -4.96
N LEU A 352 -21.30 11.10 -4.23
CA LEU A 352 -22.03 11.50 -3.01
C LEU A 352 -23.19 12.43 -3.39
N GLU A 353 -24.39 12.00 -3.06
CA GLU A 353 -25.64 12.75 -3.25
C GLU A 353 -26.02 13.57 -2.00
#